data_afc02612713d86f12d0ff4f6f998c941
#
_entry.id   afc02612713d86f12d0ff4f6f998c941
#
_cell.length_a   1.000
_cell.length_b   1.000
_cell.length_c   1.000
_cell.angle_alpha   90.00
_cell.angle_beta   90.00
_cell.angle_gamma   90.00
#
_symmetry.space_group_name_H-M   'P 1'
#
loop_
_entity.id
_entity.type
_entity.pdbx_description
1 polymer ?
#
loop_
_entity_poly.entity_id
_entity_poly.type
_entity_poly.pdbx_seq_one_letter_code
_entity_poly.pdbx_strand_id
1 'polypeptide(L)'
;MSGASPLADTPPVLASGAARLDRILVALDQSDFANRALQEAVRLAVTSQGKITGIHAYAARLHDRRFKQMEGGLPDRYRREKEMEHQRDVHEDLIGMGLGLISDSYHDSAGAISAAQGVSFARLSPEGKNYTCLLEAMNTGDFDVLAMGALGLGAVAGSTIGTVCERVVRRSPIDVFVAKDRRRPIGDGPIVVGMDGSPKSFGALQTAMDIGRRLGVEVHVVAAYDPYYHYVAFNKISTVLSDEAGKVFRFKEQEQLHEELIDDGIAKIYQAHLNVAETVARDAGVTITPVLVAGKPYQAIRKYIEKHGASLLVVGKTGVHADDGLDIGGNTENLLRMVACHIWIGQGEFVPPMDVVAEETIMWSDEAEEKINRAPDFVRGIARTSVIRQAQAQGHTFITSRFVDQVMAAMMPGGGSDSDASRQTFERLDWSDEARALVQTVGDETLRENIGLRAEKSARRDASAVVLSDHVLPFLDEIDLRAPTPLPVTWKAASLARLQRVPEAFRATVKQSVEDYVRAHGADTIDGDLAEDAFVAARQNMCPVDHA
;
A
#
# COMPACT_ATOMS: atom_id res chain seq x y z
N MET A 1 51.24 34.13 15.35
CA MET A 1 49.88 33.92 15.87
C MET A 1 48.95 33.85 14.66
N SER A 2 48.68 32.61 14.21
CA SER A 2 47.86 32.34 13.04
C SER A 2 46.47 31.94 13.52
N GLY A 3 45.50 32.79 13.26
CA GLY A 3 44.09 32.53 13.56
C GLY A 3 43.47 31.68 12.45
N ALA A 4 43.21 30.42 12.72
CA ALA A 4 42.39 29.58 11.88
C ALA A 4 40.93 30.00 12.03
N SER A 5 40.32 30.46 10.95
CA SER A 5 38.90 30.70 10.82
C SER A 5 38.16 29.35 10.83
N PRO A 6 37.06 29.15 11.57
CA PRO A 6 36.31 27.93 11.46
C PRO A 6 35.61 27.91 10.11
N LEU A 7 35.86 26.87 9.33
CA LEU A 7 35.10 26.53 8.14
C LEU A 7 33.62 26.37 8.56
N ALA A 8 32.78 27.23 8.02
CA ALA A 8 31.33 27.06 8.13
C ALA A 8 30.97 25.71 7.45
N ASP A 9 30.52 24.76 8.26
CA ASP A 9 29.92 23.52 7.76
C ASP A 9 28.73 23.88 6.89
N THR A 10 28.90 23.79 5.59
CA THR A 10 27.80 23.82 4.64
C THR A 10 27.02 22.53 4.87
N PRO A 11 25.75 22.60 5.24
CA PRO A 11 24.97 21.37 5.45
C PRO A 11 24.97 20.56 4.14
N PRO A 12 25.16 19.23 4.22
CA PRO A 12 25.13 18.38 3.04
C PRO A 12 23.78 18.54 2.32
N VAL A 13 23.85 18.70 1.01
CA VAL A 13 22.66 18.79 0.14
C VAL A 13 21.84 17.52 0.35
N LEU A 14 20.63 17.66 0.87
CA LEU A 14 19.71 16.55 1.05
C LEU A 14 19.44 15.87 -0.30
N ALA A 15 19.52 14.55 -0.32
CA ALA A 15 19.10 13.76 -1.46
C ALA A 15 17.63 14.08 -1.84
N SER A 16 17.34 14.11 -3.13
CA SER A 16 16.00 14.34 -3.65
C SER A 16 15.02 13.31 -3.08
N GLY A 17 14.08 13.72 -2.23
CA GLY A 17 13.09 12.81 -1.62
C GLY A 17 12.65 13.23 -0.22
N ALA A 18 13.44 14.02 0.52
CA ALA A 18 13.01 14.56 1.81
C ALA A 18 11.95 15.65 1.62
N ALA A 19 11.02 15.74 2.57
CA ALA A 19 10.07 16.84 2.63
C ALA A 19 10.80 18.18 2.71
N ARG A 20 10.41 19.13 1.86
CA ARG A 20 10.85 20.51 2.01
C ARG A 20 10.05 21.14 3.14
N LEU A 21 10.72 21.96 3.93
CA LEU A 21 10.14 22.66 5.07
C LEU A 21 10.21 24.19 4.91
N ASP A 22 10.35 24.66 3.67
CA ASP A 22 10.53 26.07 3.36
C ASP A 22 9.22 26.84 3.41
N ARG A 23 8.10 26.18 3.07
CA ARG A 23 6.77 26.78 2.91
C ARG A 23 5.72 25.89 3.56
N ILE A 24 5.44 26.16 4.83
CA ILE A 24 4.53 25.35 5.64
C ILE A 24 3.15 26.01 5.68
N LEU A 25 2.13 25.29 5.23
CA LEU A 25 0.73 25.66 5.40
C LEU A 25 0.21 25.10 6.73
N VAL A 26 -0.44 25.90 7.55
CA VAL A 26 -0.98 25.46 8.85
C VAL A 26 -2.48 25.71 8.91
N ALA A 27 -3.26 24.64 9.07
CA ALA A 27 -4.70 24.73 9.23
C ALA A 27 -5.05 25.20 10.66
N LEU A 28 -5.77 26.31 10.77
CA LEU A 28 -6.11 26.97 12.04
C LEU A 28 -7.60 26.79 12.34
N ASP A 29 -7.94 26.37 13.57
CA ASP A 29 -9.30 26.37 14.12
C ASP A 29 -9.32 26.56 15.64
N GLN A 30 -8.18 26.96 16.23
CA GLN A 30 -8.00 27.16 17.69
C GLN A 30 -8.23 25.90 18.55
N SER A 31 -8.43 24.72 17.95
CA SER A 31 -8.44 23.48 18.73
C SER A 31 -7.04 23.18 19.30
N ASP A 32 -6.99 22.42 20.40
CA ASP A 32 -5.72 22.01 21.01
C ASP A 32 -4.81 21.28 20.03
N PHE A 33 -5.41 20.48 19.11
CA PHE A 33 -4.66 19.74 18.08
C PHE A 33 -4.12 20.66 17.00
N ALA A 34 -4.89 21.67 16.55
CA ALA A 34 -4.41 22.65 15.59
C ALA A 34 -3.33 23.54 16.20
N ASN A 35 -3.48 23.94 17.46
CA ASN A 35 -2.46 24.69 18.19
C ASN A 35 -1.17 23.90 18.35
N ARG A 36 -1.25 22.58 18.61
CA ARG A 36 -0.07 21.70 18.59
C ARG A 36 0.55 21.63 17.19
N ALA A 37 -0.25 21.46 16.15
CA ALA A 37 0.25 21.45 14.78
C ALA A 37 1.01 22.74 14.43
N LEU A 38 0.49 23.89 14.83
CA LEU A 38 1.16 25.18 14.66
C LEU A 38 2.50 25.24 15.42
N GLN A 39 2.54 24.79 16.67
CA GLN A 39 3.76 24.79 17.47
C GLN A 39 4.86 23.92 16.85
N GLU A 40 4.52 22.72 16.36
CA GLU A 40 5.48 21.84 15.68
C GLU A 40 5.90 22.43 14.33
N ALA A 41 4.98 23.02 13.56
CA ALA A 41 5.30 23.73 12.32
C ALA A 41 6.29 24.88 12.55
N VAL A 42 6.09 25.67 13.61
CA VAL A 42 7.00 26.77 13.98
C VAL A 42 8.39 26.22 14.34
N ARG A 43 8.45 25.15 15.14
CA ARG A 43 9.75 24.51 15.49
C ARG A 43 10.50 24.03 14.24
N LEU A 44 9.80 23.39 13.30
CA LEU A 44 10.38 22.95 12.05
C LEU A 44 10.82 24.14 11.17
N ALA A 45 10.00 25.18 11.06
CA ALA A 45 10.30 26.39 10.31
C ALA A 45 11.55 27.13 10.87
N VAL A 46 11.74 27.16 12.18
CA VAL A 46 12.96 27.72 12.81
C VAL A 46 14.20 26.99 12.30
N THR A 47 14.18 25.67 12.25
CA THR A 47 15.34 24.86 11.85
C THR A 47 15.61 24.90 10.35
N SER A 48 14.57 25.11 9.52
CA SER A 48 14.70 25.18 8.06
C SER A 48 14.81 26.60 7.52
N GLN A 49 14.67 27.61 8.37
CA GLN A 49 14.49 29.02 7.97
C GLN A 49 13.28 29.23 7.05
N GLY A 50 12.27 28.36 7.22
CA GLY A 50 11.05 28.37 6.45
C GLY A 50 10.08 29.46 6.89
N LYS A 51 9.01 29.62 6.12
CA LYS A 51 7.87 30.51 6.41
C LYS A 51 6.60 29.75 6.64
N ILE A 52 5.71 30.32 7.45
CA ILE A 52 4.40 29.74 7.74
C ILE A 52 3.31 30.60 7.09
N THR A 53 2.35 29.92 6.48
CA THR A 53 1.06 30.52 6.10
C THR A 53 -0.04 29.84 6.91
N GLY A 54 -0.70 30.61 7.78
CA GLY A 54 -1.90 30.15 8.47
C GLY A 54 -3.10 30.19 7.51
N ILE A 55 -3.91 29.13 7.47
CA ILE A 55 -5.16 29.09 6.73
C ILE A 55 -6.33 28.78 7.66
N HIS A 56 -7.31 29.66 7.68
CA HIS A 56 -8.60 29.44 8.31
C HIS A 56 -9.72 29.65 7.29
N ALA A 57 -10.42 28.57 6.95
CA ALA A 57 -11.54 28.62 6.02
C ALA A 57 -12.86 28.78 6.78
N TYR A 58 -13.70 29.70 6.36
CA TYR A 58 -15.03 29.90 6.93
C TYR A 58 -16.11 29.94 5.83
N ALA A 59 -17.36 29.62 6.18
CA ALA A 59 -18.41 29.40 5.20
C ALA A 59 -19.62 30.32 5.46
N ALA A 60 -19.43 31.65 5.37
CA ALA A 60 -20.48 32.64 5.59
C ALA A 60 -21.69 32.44 4.69
N ARG A 61 -21.48 32.29 3.37
CA ARG A 61 -22.55 32.03 2.38
C ARG A 61 -23.31 30.72 2.65
N LEU A 62 -22.69 29.72 3.22
CA LEU A 62 -23.39 28.48 3.59
C LEU A 62 -24.30 28.71 4.79
N HIS A 63 -23.85 29.49 5.78
CA HIS A 63 -24.65 29.87 6.94
C HIS A 63 -25.85 30.71 6.53
N ASP A 64 -25.67 31.72 5.68
CA ASP A 64 -26.76 32.53 5.15
C ASP A 64 -27.79 31.68 4.39
N ARG A 65 -27.33 30.80 3.51
CA ARG A 65 -28.24 29.85 2.82
C ARG A 65 -29.04 28.98 3.79
N ARG A 66 -28.42 28.50 4.87
CA ARG A 66 -29.11 27.67 5.89
C ARG A 66 -30.13 28.51 6.66
N PHE A 67 -29.81 29.75 7.00
CA PHE A 67 -30.76 30.66 7.62
C PHE A 67 -32.01 30.81 6.74
N LYS A 68 -31.84 31.12 5.45
CA LYS A 68 -32.93 31.21 4.46
C LYS A 68 -33.77 29.93 4.39
N GLN A 69 -33.16 28.77 4.51
CA GLN A 69 -33.89 27.48 4.55
C GLN A 69 -34.70 27.27 5.85
N MET A 70 -34.33 27.88 6.94
CA MET A 70 -35.00 27.77 8.23
C MET A 70 -36.07 28.85 8.49
N GLU A 71 -36.16 29.89 7.64
CA GLU A 71 -37.08 31.02 7.80
C GLU A 71 -38.52 30.60 8.00
N GLY A 72 -39.00 29.57 7.30
CA GLY A 72 -40.36 29.04 7.42
C GLY A 72 -40.66 28.43 8.80
N GLY A 73 -39.63 28.05 9.56
CA GLY A 73 -39.75 27.52 10.93
C GLY A 73 -39.63 28.59 12.04
N LEU A 74 -39.39 29.83 11.68
CA LEU A 74 -39.28 30.91 12.68
C LEU A 74 -40.65 31.21 13.32
N PRO A 75 -40.68 31.68 14.60
CA PRO A 75 -41.90 32.18 15.23
C PRO A 75 -42.58 33.29 14.43
N ASP A 76 -43.91 33.38 14.50
CA ASP A 76 -44.74 34.30 13.69
C ASP A 76 -44.30 35.76 13.77
N ARG A 77 -43.78 36.23 14.92
CA ARG A 77 -43.27 37.58 15.12
C ARG A 77 -42.15 37.95 14.17
N TYR A 78 -41.32 36.97 13.73
CA TYR A 78 -40.21 37.16 12.79
C TYR A 78 -40.60 36.94 11.33
N ARG A 79 -41.77 36.35 11.04
CA ARG A 79 -42.25 36.06 9.69
C ARG A 79 -42.97 37.22 9.01
N ARG A 80 -43.11 38.35 9.67
CA ARG A 80 -43.65 39.59 9.04
C ARG A 80 -42.62 40.11 8.03
N GLU A 81 -43.05 40.49 6.83
CA GLU A 81 -42.18 40.84 5.72
C GLU A 81 -41.03 41.77 6.08
N LYS A 82 -41.35 42.95 6.66
CA LYS A 82 -40.33 43.92 7.08
C LYS A 82 -39.37 43.37 8.15
N GLU A 83 -39.87 42.58 9.05
CA GLU A 83 -39.06 41.98 10.11
C GLU A 83 -38.16 40.90 9.53
N MET A 84 -38.65 40.10 8.60
CA MET A 84 -37.88 39.05 7.91
C MET A 84 -36.74 39.67 7.09
N GLU A 85 -37.01 40.73 6.32
CA GLU A 85 -35.98 41.42 5.57
C GLU A 85 -34.90 41.99 6.49
N HIS A 86 -35.30 42.66 7.58
CA HIS A 86 -34.39 43.16 8.59
C HIS A 86 -33.52 42.03 9.20
N GLN A 87 -34.13 40.89 9.51
CA GLN A 87 -33.39 39.75 10.08
C GLN A 87 -32.42 39.13 9.07
N ARG A 88 -32.75 39.13 7.78
CA ARG A 88 -31.82 38.69 6.70
C ARG A 88 -30.58 39.60 6.65
N ASP A 89 -30.80 40.91 6.61
CA ASP A 89 -29.70 41.89 6.54
C ASP A 89 -28.80 41.78 7.78
N VAL A 90 -29.40 41.79 8.99
CA VAL A 90 -28.66 41.65 10.24
C VAL A 90 -27.91 40.34 10.31
N HIS A 91 -28.53 39.25 9.86
CA HIS A 91 -27.89 37.94 9.88
C HIS A 91 -26.72 37.87 8.88
N GLU A 92 -26.88 38.38 7.64
CA GLU A 92 -25.84 38.41 6.64
C GLU A 92 -24.62 39.22 7.12
N ASP A 93 -24.84 40.42 7.62
CA ASP A 93 -23.80 41.29 8.17
C ASP A 93 -23.11 40.64 9.38
N LEU A 94 -23.89 40.13 10.34
CA LEU A 94 -23.34 39.52 11.55
C LEU A 94 -22.49 38.27 11.22
N ILE A 95 -22.99 37.40 10.37
CA ILE A 95 -22.27 36.17 10.03
C ILE A 95 -21.02 36.47 9.18
N GLY A 96 -21.13 37.36 8.18
CA GLY A 96 -20.00 37.77 7.35
C GLY A 96 -18.89 38.42 8.18
N MET A 97 -19.21 39.46 8.92
CA MET A 97 -18.25 40.17 9.77
C MET A 97 -17.77 39.31 10.94
N GLY A 98 -18.69 38.59 11.63
CA GLY A 98 -18.36 37.80 12.80
C GLY A 98 -17.40 36.64 12.49
N LEU A 99 -17.63 35.90 11.40
CA LEU A 99 -16.72 34.85 10.98
C LEU A 99 -15.36 35.39 10.49
N GLY A 100 -15.35 36.59 9.89
CA GLY A 100 -14.12 37.30 9.56
C GLY A 100 -13.31 37.65 10.80
N LEU A 101 -13.93 38.24 11.84
CA LEU A 101 -13.29 38.56 13.11
C LEU A 101 -12.74 37.33 13.84
N ILE A 102 -13.46 36.20 13.78
CA ILE A 102 -12.96 34.91 14.32
C ILE A 102 -11.71 34.49 13.56
N SER A 103 -11.74 34.55 12.23
CA SER A 103 -10.60 34.21 11.38
C SER A 103 -9.37 35.08 11.71
N ASP A 104 -9.58 36.39 11.84
CA ASP A 104 -8.52 37.34 12.18
C ASP A 104 -7.92 37.03 13.56
N SER A 105 -8.75 36.72 14.57
CA SER A 105 -8.29 36.34 15.91
C SER A 105 -7.40 35.08 15.89
N TYR A 106 -7.75 34.08 15.05
CA TYR A 106 -6.93 32.88 14.90
C TYR A 106 -5.59 33.18 14.24
N HIS A 107 -5.60 34.01 13.22
CA HIS A 107 -4.37 34.48 12.56
C HIS A 107 -3.51 35.36 13.46
N ASP A 108 -4.10 36.25 14.27
CA ASP A 108 -3.36 37.09 15.22
C ASP A 108 -2.63 36.23 16.25
N SER A 109 -3.31 35.24 16.81
CA SER A 109 -2.72 34.28 17.74
C SER A 109 -1.57 33.49 17.12
N ALA A 110 -1.79 32.94 15.91
CA ALA A 110 -0.77 32.16 15.17
C ALA A 110 0.43 33.04 14.77
N GLY A 111 0.17 34.29 14.34
CA GLY A 111 1.19 35.26 14.01
C GLY A 111 2.06 35.64 15.20
N ALA A 112 1.44 35.86 16.39
CA ALA A 112 2.17 36.14 17.62
C ALA A 112 3.10 34.99 18.03
N ILE A 113 2.62 33.73 17.94
CA ILE A 113 3.43 32.52 18.22
C ILE A 113 4.62 32.42 17.25
N SER A 114 4.37 32.63 15.95
CA SER A 114 5.42 32.59 14.92
C SER A 114 6.45 33.70 15.11
N ALA A 115 6.00 34.92 15.33
CA ALA A 115 6.86 36.09 15.55
C ALA A 115 7.74 35.96 16.80
N ALA A 116 7.23 35.35 17.87
CA ALA A 116 8.00 35.08 19.09
C ALA A 116 9.19 34.15 18.85
N GLN A 117 9.18 33.36 17.77
CA GLN A 117 10.26 32.47 17.34
C GLN A 117 11.01 33.00 16.10
N GLY A 118 10.72 34.24 15.68
CA GLY A 118 11.37 34.84 14.50
C GLY A 118 10.95 34.23 13.15
N VAL A 119 9.82 33.51 13.10
CA VAL A 119 9.31 32.88 11.88
C VAL A 119 8.36 33.83 11.15
N SER A 120 8.56 34.00 9.85
CA SER A 120 7.67 34.80 8.99
C SER A 120 6.29 34.12 8.88
N PHE A 121 5.23 34.92 9.06
CA PHE A 121 3.85 34.45 9.04
C PHE A 121 3.00 35.22 8.03
N ALA A 122 2.29 34.48 7.17
CA ALA A 122 1.28 35.00 6.24
C ALA A 122 -0.12 34.48 6.59
N ARG A 123 -1.16 35.18 6.13
CA ARG A 123 -2.56 34.85 6.42
C ARG A 123 -3.30 34.47 5.14
N LEU A 124 -4.16 33.45 5.25
CA LEU A 124 -5.05 33.01 4.18
C LEU A 124 -6.43 32.69 4.78
N SER A 125 -7.45 33.46 4.38
CA SER A 125 -8.81 33.36 4.92
C SER A 125 -9.84 33.14 3.82
N PRO A 126 -9.80 31.96 3.13
CA PRO A 126 -10.72 31.67 2.03
C PRO A 126 -12.13 31.40 2.54
N GLU A 127 -13.12 31.87 1.79
CA GLU A 127 -14.52 31.56 2.04
C GLU A 127 -14.93 30.27 1.31
N GLY A 128 -15.38 29.26 2.04
CA GLY A 128 -15.82 27.99 1.48
C GLY A 128 -15.84 26.84 2.49
N LYS A 129 -15.99 25.62 1.98
CA LYS A 129 -15.89 24.42 2.82
C LYS A 129 -14.44 24.17 3.21
N ASN A 130 -14.18 23.96 4.50
CA ASN A 130 -12.84 23.84 5.06
C ASN A 130 -11.92 22.91 4.24
N TYR A 131 -12.34 21.67 4.00
CA TYR A 131 -11.50 20.71 3.26
C TYR A 131 -11.27 21.13 1.80
N THR A 132 -12.23 21.79 1.14
CA THR A 132 -12.11 22.28 -0.25
C THR A 132 -11.08 23.40 -0.33
N CYS A 133 -11.19 24.38 0.57
CA CYS A 133 -10.25 25.50 0.62
C CYS A 133 -8.82 25.05 0.94
N LEU A 134 -8.65 24.05 1.82
CA LEU A 134 -7.34 23.46 2.10
C LEU A 134 -6.75 22.77 0.87
N LEU A 135 -7.55 21.98 0.16
CA LEU A 135 -7.10 21.29 -1.06
C LEU A 135 -6.77 22.29 -2.19
N GLU A 136 -7.59 23.32 -2.37
CA GLU A 136 -7.33 24.37 -3.35
C GLU A 136 -6.01 25.10 -3.04
N ALA A 137 -5.77 25.48 -1.78
CA ALA A 137 -4.52 26.09 -1.37
C ALA A 137 -3.31 25.20 -1.63
N MET A 138 -3.39 23.90 -1.33
CA MET A 138 -2.30 22.96 -1.59
C MET A 138 -2.01 22.75 -3.07
N ASN A 139 -3.03 22.86 -3.92
CA ASN A 139 -2.90 22.69 -5.38
C ASN A 139 -2.26 23.89 -6.09
N THR A 140 -2.05 25.02 -5.41
CA THR A 140 -1.32 26.17 -6.02
C THR A 140 0.15 25.89 -6.29
N GLY A 141 0.73 24.88 -5.61
CA GLY A 141 2.17 24.59 -5.65
C GLY A 141 3.02 25.52 -4.78
N ASP A 142 2.39 26.37 -3.97
CA ASP A 142 3.08 27.35 -3.10
C ASP A 142 3.52 26.76 -1.75
N PHE A 143 3.12 25.55 -1.45
CA PHE A 143 3.36 24.91 -0.16
C PHE A 143 4.03 23.54 -0.33
N ASP A 144 4.90 23.20 0.63
CA ASP A 144 5.64 21.95 0.65
C ASP A 144 4.99 20.93 1.59
N VAL A 145 4.39 21.40 2.68
CA VAL A 145 3.72 20.56 3.68
C VAL A 145 2.52 21.28 4.29
N LEU A 146 1.47 20.52 4.59
CA LEU A 146 0.35 20.96 5.40
C LEU A 146 0.50 20.41 6.83
N ALA A 147 0.46 21.29 7.84
CA ALA A 147 0.34 20.92 9.24
C ALA A 147 -1.10 21.15 9.72
N MET A 148 -1.71 20.12 10.33
CA MET A 148 -3.09 20.21 10.82
C MET A 148 -3.34 19.36 12.06
N GLY A 149 -4.39 19.67 12.79
CA GLY A 149 -4.87 18.86 13.89
C GLY A 149 -5.64 17.62 13.44
N ALA A 150 -5.51 16.50 14.15
CA ALA A 150 -6.31 15.31 13.89
C ALA A 150 -7.81 15.54 14.12
N LEU A 151 -8.15 16.37 15.10
CA LEU A 151 -9.51 16.70 15.49
C LEU A 151 -9.66 18.22 15.63
N GLY A 152 -10.79 18.77 15.17
CA GLY A 152 -11.16 20.16 15.32
C GLY A 152 -12.13 20.39 16.48
N LEU A 153 -12.61 21.65 16.62
CA LEU A 153 -13.53 22.07 17.69
C LEU A 153 -14.85 21.26 17.76
N GLY A 154 -15.30 20.71 16.63
CA GLY A 154 -16.51 19.89 16.57
C GLY A 154 -16.33 18.41 16.96
N ALA A 155 -15.19 18.04 17.54
CA ALA A 155 -14.92 16.65 17.92
C ALA A 155 -15.83 16.20 19.06
N VAL A 156 -16.32 14.96 18.97
CA VAL A 156 -17.12 14.31 20.02
C VAL A 156 -16.29 13.21 20.71
N ALA A 157 -16.73 12.81 21.91
CA ALA A 157 -16.06 11.75 22.66
C ALA A 157 -15.95 10.47 21.83
N GLY A 158 -14.77 9.85 21.82
CA GLY A 158 -14.47 8.66 21.02
C GLY A 158 -14.01 8.90 19.59
N SER A 159 -14.02 10.15 19.10
CA SER A 159 -13.44 10.48 17.79
C SER A 159 -11.92 10.30 17.82
N THR A 160 -11.39 9.59 16.83
CA THR A 160 -9.93 9.39 16.65
C THR A 160 -9.36 10.29 15.56
N ILE A 161 -10.18 10.66 14.57
CA ILE A 161 -9.82 11.54 13.46
C ILE A 161 -11.06 12.33 13.01
N GLY A 162 -10.86 13.59 12.66
CA GLY A 162 -11.89 14.48 12.13
C GLY A 162 -12.14 14.29 10.65
N THR A 163 -13.37 14.51 10.20
CA THR A 163 -13.76 14.34 8.79
C THR A 163 -13.00 15.26 7.82
N VAL A 164 -12.61 16.46 8.28
CA VAL A 164 -11.77 17.37 7.47
C VAL A 164 -10.38 16.80 7.32
N CYS A 165 -9.75 16.37 8.41
CA CYS A 165 -8.43 15.76 8.41
C CYS A 165 -8.39 14.52 7.49
N GLU A 166 -9.33 13.61 7.65
CA GLU A 166 -9.41 12.41 6.82
C GLU A 166 -9.53 12.72 5.32
N ARG A 167 -10.43 13.65 4.95
CA ARG A 167 -10.64 14.03 3.54
C ARG A 167 -9.42 14.72 2.94
N VAL A 168 -8.75 15.54 3.72
CA VAL A 168 -7.56 16.29 3.30
C VAL A 168 -6.38 15.33 3.11
N VAL A 169 -6.09 14.47 4.07
CA VAL A 169 -5.01 13.48 3.98
C VAL A 169 -5.15 12.59 2.74
N ARG A 170 -6.36 12.09 2.47
CA ARG A 170 -6.63 11.25 1.29
C ARG A 170 -6.34 11.95 -0.04
N ARG A 171 -6.61 13.25 -0.13
CA ARG A 171 -6.54 14.01 -1.39
C ARG A 171 -5.37 14.97 -1.49
N SER A 172 -4.58 15.11 -0.43
CA SER A 172 -3.42 15.99 -0.45
C SER A 172 -2.43 15.63 -1.54
N PRO A 173 -1.97 16.60 -2.35
CA PRO A 173 -0.88 16.40 -3.29
C PRO A 173 0.50 16.60 -2.65
N ILE A 174 0.56 17.12 -1.44
CA ILE A 174 1.79 17.41 -0.69
C ILE A 174 1.81 16.63 0.63
N ASP A 175 2.93 16.62 1.29
CA ASP A 175 3.09 16.00 2.62
C ASP A 175 2.11 16.58 3.64
N VAL A 176 1.60 15.73 4.54
CA VAL A 176 0.70 16.16 5.61
C VAL A 176 1.22 15.71 6.97
N PHE A 177 1.48 16.69 7.83
CA PHE A 177 1.71 16.46 9.24
C PHE A 177 0.40 16.57 10.01
N VAL A 178 0.03 15.54 10.77
CA VAL A 178 -1.17 15.49 11.59
C VAL A 178 -0.80 15.41 13.07
N ALA A 179 -1.10 16.47 13.81
CA ALA A 179 -0.93 16.49 15.26
C ALA A 179 -2.04 15.70 15.94
N LYS A 180 -1.67 14.60 16.62
CA LYS A 180 -2.61 13.70 17.32
C LYS A 180 -2.44 13.70 18.83
N ASP A 181 -1.31 14.16 19.34
CA ASP A 181 -1.10 14.39 20.76
C ASP A 181 -1.08 15.90 21.06
N ARG A 182 -1.91 16.35 22.00
CA ARG A 182 -2.01 17.76 22.38
C ARG A 182 -0.85 18.26 23.23
N ARG A 183 -0.16 17.34 23.91
CA ARG A 183 0.81 17.67 24.96
C ARG A 183 2.24 17.35 24.55
N ARG A 184 2.47 16.22 23.92
CA ARG A 184 3.82 15.76 23.58
C ARG A 184 4.32 16.41 22.30
N PRO A 185 5.49 17.03 22.32
CA PRO A 185 6.15 17.51 21.10
C PRO A 185 6.82 16.37 20.33
N ILE A 186 7.13 16.62 19.06
CA ILE A 186 8.07 15.78 18.32
C ILE A 186 9.41 15.80 19.08
N GLY A 187 10.00 14.63 19.33
CA GLY A 187 11.25 14.50 20.10
C GLY A 187 11.06 14.12 21.55
N ASP A 188 9.82 14.09 22.05
CA ASP A 188 9.52 13.43 23.33
C ASP A 188 9.31 11.93 23.11
N GLY A 189 10.35 11.28 22.57
CA GLY A 189 10.42 9.90 22.11
C GLY A 189 10.88 9.81 20.65
N PRO A 190 11.28 8.61 20.18
CA PRO A 190 11.85 8.42 18.84
C PRO A 190 10.85 8.74 17.73
N ILE A 191 11.41 9.01 16.54
CA ILE A 191 10.67 9.02 15.27
C ILE A 191 10.65 7.59 14.74
N VAL A 192 9.48 7.07 14.41
CA VAL A 192 9.33 5.75 13.79
C VAL A 192 9.01 5.91 12.30
N VAL A 193 9.69 5.16 11.45
CA VAL A 193 9.42 5.09 10.00
C VAL A 193 8.84 3.71 9.67
N GLY A 194 7.70 3.66 8.98
CA GLY A 194 7.19 2.42 8.39
C GLY A 194 7.87 2.14 7.05
N MET A 195 8.56 0.99 6.94
CA MET A 195 9.33 0.59 5.77
C MET A 195 8.70 -0.64 5.10
N ASP A 196 8.40 -0.53 3.79
CA ASP A 196 7.89 -1.64 2.97
C ASP A 196 8.66 -1.83 1.66
N GLY A 197 9.77 -1.08 1.49
CA GLY A 197 10.60 -1.13 0.29
C GLY A 197 10.10 -0.26 -0.88
N SER A 198 8.94 0.38 -0.76
CA SER A 198 8.42 1.28 -1.80
C SER A 198 9.23 2.59 -1.87
N PRO A 199 9.26 3.27 -3.05
CA PRO A 199 9.87 4.59 -3.18
C PRO A 199 9.33 5.61 -2.18
N LYS A 200 8.04 5.52 -1.81
CA LYS A 200 7.42 6.41 -0.81
C LYS A 200 7.85 6.08 0.61
N SER A 201 8.10 4.82 0.95
CA SER A 201 8.66 4.47 2.26
C SER A 201 10.11 4.95 2.41
N PHE A 202 10.90 4.91 1.34
CA PHE A 202 12.23 5.53 1.33
C PHE A 202 12.17 7.06 1.34
N GLY A 203 11.19 7.68 0.69
CA GLY A 203 10.91 9.13 0.83
C GLY A 203 10.54 9.51 2.27
N ALA A 204 9.72 8.69 2.93
CA ALA A 204 9.40 8.84 4.35
C ALA A 204 10.64 8.71 5.24
N LEU A 205 11.57 7.79 4.92
CA LEU A 205 12.87 7.67 5.60
C LEU A 205 13.69 8.96 5.46
N GLN A 206 13.80 9.52 4.26
CA GLN A 206 14.52 10.78 4.04
C GLN A 206 13.94 11.92 4.87
N THR A 207 12.62 12.03 4.91
CA THR A 207 11.90 13.03 5.72
C THR A 207 12.17 12.82 7.22
N ALA A 208 12.10 11.58 7.71
CA ALA A 208 12.34 11.27 9.11
C ALA A 208 13.77 11.55 9.54
N MET A 209 14.76 11.22 8.68
CA MET A 209 16.16 11.52 8.93
C MET A 209 16.43 13.03 8.98
N ASP A 210 15.81 13.81 8.09
CA ASP A 210 15.94 15.26 8.12
C ASP A 210 15.34 15.88 9.39
N ILE A 211 14.13 15.47 9.76
CA ILE A 211 13.48 15.93 11.00
C ILE A 211 14.28 15.47 12.23
N GLY A 212 14.72 14.21 12.26
CA GLY A 212 15.52 13.66 13.36
C GLY A 212 16.82 14.42 13.56
N ARG A 213 17.56 14.73 12.49
CA ARG A 213 18.80 15.50 12.54
C ARG A 213 18.56 16.95 13.02
N ARG A 214 17.51 17.62 12.50
CA ARG A 214 17.16 18.99 12.89
C ARG A 214 16.76 19.13 14.36
N LEU A 215 16.08 18.13 14.88
CA LEU A 215 15.56 18.14 16.25
C LEU A 215 16.40 17.36 17.25
N GLY A 216 17.46 16.67 16.80
CA GLY A 216 18.30 15.82 17.64
C GLY A 216 17.57 14.57 18.15
N VAL A 217 16.71 13.94 17.33
CA VAL A 217 15.82 12.84 17.71
C VAL A 217 16.23 11.55 17.00
N GLU A 218 16.23 10.44 17.73
CA GLU A 218 16.51 9.10 17.19
C GLU A 218 15.46 8.68 16.16
N VAL A 219 15.92 7.96 15.12
CA VAL A 219 15.05 7.44 14.05
C VAL A 219 15.08 5.91 14.07
N HIS A 220 13.93 5.28 14.30
CA HIS A 220 13.72 3.84 14.23
C HIS A 220 13.02 3.50 12.93
N VAL A 221 13.56 2.57 12.15
CA VAL A 221 12.98 2.11 10.89
C VAL A 221 12.39 0.74 11.09
N VAL A 222 11.07 0.64 10.99
CA VAL A 222 10.32 -0.57 11.31
C VAL A 222 9.74 -1.17 10.03
N ALA A 223 10.21 -2.35 9.68
CA ALA A 223 9.61 -3.19 8.65
C ALA A 223 8.76 -4.28 9.32
N ALA A 224 7.55 -4.48 8.82
CA ALA A 224 6.62 -5.45 9.37
C ALA A 224 6.13 -6.41 8.30
N TYR A 225 6.22 -7.71 8.55
CA TYR A 225 5.74 -8.76 7.66
C TYR A 225 4.68 -9.62 8.33
N ASP A 226 3.69 -10.09 7.55
CA ASP A 226 2.62 -10.95 8.06
C ASP A 226 2.83 -12.40 7.60
N PRO A 227 3.42 -13.25 8.45
CA PRO A 227 3.65 -14.66 8.11
C PRO A 227 2.34 -15.45 7.96
N TYR A 228 1.25 -14.99 8.58
CA TYR A 228 -0.02 -15.71 8.61
C TYR A 228 -0.87 -15.51 7.35
N TYR A 229 -0.67 -14.42 6.62
CA TYR A 229 -1.49 -14.11 5.44
C TYR A 229 -1.33 -15.19 4.35
N HIS A 230 -0.10 -15.52 4.00
CA HIS A 230 0.20 -16.53 3.00
C HIS A 230 -0.21 -17.93 3.46
N TYR A 231 0.02 -18.24 4.73
CA TYR A 231 -0.40 -19.52 5.33
C TYR A 231 -1.92 -19.71 5.24
N VAL A 232 -2.72 -18.70 5.60
CA VAL A 232 -4.18 -18.75 5.50
C VAL A 232 -4.65 -18.85 4.05
N ALA A 233 -4.04 -18.11 3.13
CA ALA A 233 -4.39 -18.16 1.72
C ALA A 233 -4.09 -19.54 1.11
N PHE A 234 -2.92 -20.09 1.42
CA PHE A 234 -2.50 -21.39 0.91
C PHE A 234 -3.35 -22.54 1.47
N ASN A 235 -3.65 -22.53 2.76
CA ASN A 235 -4.56 -23.51 3.37
C ASN A 235 -5.97 -23.44 2.76
N LYS A 236 -6.46 -22.26 2.39
CA LYS A 236 -7.74 -22.14 1.68
C LYS A 236 -7.68 -22.75 0.29
N ILE A 237 -6.58 -22.58 -0.43
CA ILE A 237 -6.39 -23.23 -1.74
C ILE A 237 -6.43 -24.75 -1.56
N SER A 238 -5.76 -25.30 -0.52
CA SER A 238 -5.76 -26.75 -0.25
C SER A 238 -7.17 -27.32 -0.01
N THR A 239 -8.06 -26.55 0.60
CA THR A 239 -9.44 -26.98 0.90
C THR A 239 -10.36 -26.94 -0.33
N VAL A 240 -9.98 -26.22 -1.38
CA VAL A 240 -10.79 -26.08 -2.62
C VAL A 240 -10.31 -27.00 -3.73
N LEU A 241 -9.02 -27.42 -3.69
CA LEU A 241 -8.48 -28.34 -4.67
C LEU A 241 -8.98 -29.77 -4.41
N SER A 242 -9.48 -30.45 -5.44
CA SER A 242 -9.70 -31.89 -5.36
C SER A 242 -8.36 -32.63 -5.20
N ASP A 243 -8.40 -33.84 -4.65
CA ASP A 243 -7.20 -34.68 -4.50
C ASP A 243 -6.48 -34.92 -5.82
N GLU A 244 -7.24 -35.06 -6.92
CA GLU A 244 -6.69 -35.23 -8.27
C GLU A 244 -5.98 -33.96 -8.76
N ALA A 245 -6.64 -32.80 -8.60
CA ALA A 245 -6.02 -31.51 -8.94
C ALA A 245 -4.79 -31.23 -8.09
N GLY A 246 -4.83 -31.56 -6.79
CA GLY A 246 -3.68 -31.44 -5.90
C GLY A 246 -2.46 -32.25 -6.35
N LYS A 247 -2.65 -33.47 -6.89
CA LYS A 247 -1.58 -34.28 -7.46
C LYS A 247 -1.03 -33.70 -8.75
N VAL A 248 -1.91 -33.24 -9.65
CA VAL A 248 -1.52 -32.62 -10.94
C VAL A 248 -0.65 -31.39 -10.71
N PHE A 249 -1.03 -30.54 -9.77
CA PHE A 249 -0.29 -29.31 -9.42
C PHE A 249 0.88 -29.54 -8.47
N ARG A 250 1.19 -30.79 -8.09
CA ARG A 250 2.23 -31.10 -7.09
C ARG A 250 2.06 -30.30 -5.80
N PHE A 251 0.82 -30.19 -5.35
CA PHE A 251 0.46 -29.29 -4.26
C PHE A 251 1.28 -29.55 -2.98
N LYS A 252 1.52 -30.82 -2.62
CA LYS A 252 2.32 -31.17 -1.43
C LYS A 252 3.78 -30.70 -1.51
N GLU A 253 4.38 -30.77 -2.71
CA GLU A 253 5.73 -30.25 -2.94
C GLU A 253 5.76 -28.72 -2.81
N GLN A 254 4.72 -28.06 -3.32
CA GLN A 254 4.57 -26.60 -3.19
C GLN A 254 4.18 -26.18 -1.77
N GLU A 255 3.43 -26.99 -1.03
CA GLU A 255 3.07 -26.76 0.37
C GLU A 255 4.32 -26.67 1.24
N GLN A 256 5.21 -27.67 1.13
CA GLN A 256 6.47 -27.66 1.87
C GLN A 256 7.35 -26.46 1.48
N LEU A 257 7.48 -26.18 0.18
CA LEU A 257 8.23 -25.02 -0.30
C LEU A 257 7.63 -23.70 0.23
N HIS A 258 6.30 -23.59 0.28
CA HIS A 258 5.64 -22.39 0.79
C HIS A 258 5.79 -22.23 2.29
N GLU A 259 5.78 -23.31 3.07
CA GLU A 259 6.06 -23.25 4.51
C GLU A 259 7.48 -22.72 4.76
N GLU A 260 8.47 -23.28 4.07
CA GLU A 260 9.87 -22.84 4.16
C GLU A 260 10.03 -21.38 3.65
N LEU A 261 9.32 -20.99 2.56
CA LEU A 261 9.33 -19.64 2.01
C LEU A 261 8.69 -18.63 2.97
N ILE A 262 7.58 -19.01 3.64
CA ILE A 262 6.86 -18.14 4.57
C ILE A 262 7.70 -17.90 5.83
N ASP A 263 8.28 -18.95 6.38
CA ASP A 263 9.01 -18.85 7.64
C ASP A 263 10.32 -18.06 7.49
N ASP A 264 11.05 -18.28 6.39
CA ASP A 264 12.38 -17.68 6.18
C ASP A 264 12.43 -16.62 5.08
N GLY A 265 11.67 -16.80 4.00
CA GLY A 265 11.83 -15.99 2.78
C GLY A 265 11.23 -14.60 2.90
N ILE A 266 10.01 -14.48 3.45
CA ILE A 266 9.33 -13.18 3.60
C ILE A 266 10.07 -12.31 4.59
N ALA A 267 10.50 -12.88 5.71
CA ALA A 267 11.30 -12.16 6.69
C ALA A 267 12.61 -11.60 6.07
N LYS A 268 13.28 -12.37 5.21
CA LYS A 268 14.50 -11.95 4.50
C LYS A 268 14.26 -10.78 3.56
N ILE A 269 13.13 -10.75 2.84
CA ILE A 269 12.76 -9.62 1.96
C ILE A 269 12.65 -8.32 2.76
N TYR A 270 11.92 -8.34 3.87
CA TYR A 270 11.74 -7.17 4.71
C TYR A 270 13.03 -6.78 5.45
N GLN A 271 13.86 -7.77 5.81
CA GLN A 271 15.21 -7.51 6.34
C GLN A 271 16.09 -6.82 5.30
N ALA A 272 16.04 -7.24 4.04
CA ALA A 272 16.79 -6.59 2.96
C ALA A 272 16.37 -5.12 2.78
N HIS A 273 15.08 -4.80 2.90
CA HIS A 273 14.63 -3.40 2.89
C HIS A 273 15.24 -2.57 4.03
N LEU A 274 15.37 -3.17 5.23
CA LEU A 274 16.03 -2.52 6.36
C LEU A 274 17.52 -2.32 6.12
N ASN A 275 18.21 -3.29 5.55
CA ASN A 275 19.63 -3.20 5.22
C ASN A 275 19.88 -2.08 4.19
N VAL A 276 19.04 -2.00 3.15
CA VAL A 276 19.07 -0.88 2.18
C VAL A 276 18.84 0.45 2.89
N ALA A 277 17.86 0.52 3.80
CA ALA A 277 17.59 1.73 4.57
C ALA A 277 18.79 2.15 5.45
N GLU A 278 19.47 1.19 6.07
CA GLU A 278 20.67 1.43 6.87
C GLU A 278 21.83 1.96 6.01
N THR A 279 22.03 1.40 4.82
CA THR A 279 23.04 1.88 3.87
C THR A 279 22.71 3.30 3.41
N VAL A 280 21.46 3.58 3.02
CA VAL A 280 21.02 4.93 2.63
C VAL A 280 21.22 5.94 3.78
N ALA A 281 20.92 5.55 5.02
CA ALA A 281 21.12 6.40 6.18
C ALA A 281 22.61 6.66 6.48
N ARG A 282 23.44 5.64 6.39
CA ARG A 282 24.89 5.74 6.55
C ARG A 282 25.51 6.68 5.52
N ASP A 283 25.10 6.59 4.26
CA ASP A 283 25.56 7.47 3.18
C ASP A 283 25.13 8.93 3.41
N ALA A 284 23.98 9.14 4.06
CA ALA A 284 23.51 10.46 4.48
C ALA A 284 24.15 10.95 5.81
N GLY A 285 25.03 10.16 6.43
CA GLY A 285 25.65 10.47 7.71
C GLY A 285 24.69 10.45 8.90
N VAL A 286 23.61 9.67 8.82
CA VAL A 286 22.58 9.53 9.86
C VAL A 286 22.58 8.10 10.40
N THR A 287 22.53 7.96 11.73
CA THR A 287 22.35 6.66 12.37
C THR A 287 20.86 6.39 12.55
N ILE A 288 20.43 5.20 12.16
CA ILE A 288 19.05 4.70 12.36
C ILE A 288 19.08 3.41 13.18
N THR A 289 17.93 3.06 13.74
CA THR A 289 17.72 1.76 14.41
C THR A 289 16.78 0.91 13.55
N PRO A 290 17.31 -0.06 12.77
CA PRO A 290 16.47 -0.94 11.97
C PRO A 290 15.81 -1.99 12.85
N VAL A 291 14.52 -2.27 12.59
CA VAL A 291 13.71 -3.21 13.40
C VAL A 291 12.78 -4.01 12.50
N LEU A 292 12.92 -5.32 12.53
CA LEU A 292 12.01 -6.25 11.87
C LEU A 292 10.98 -6.78 12.88
N VAL A 293 9.70 -6.70 12.54
CA VAL A 293 8.61 -7.19 13.39
C VAL A 293 7.66 -8.10 12.61
N ALA A 294 7.15 -9.15 13.27
CA ALA A 294 6.17 -10.05 12.69
C ALA A 294 4.74 -9.65 13.07
N GLY A 295 3.79 -9.86 12.17
CA GLY A 295 2.36 -9.61 12.33
C GLY A 295 1.80 -8.63 11.30
N LYS A 296 0.50 -8.39 11.36
CA LYS A 296 -0.15 -7.41 10.45
C LYS A 296 0.52 -6.06 10.56
N PRO A 297 1.02 -5.46 9.46
CA PRO A 297 1.94 -4.32 9.49
C PRO A 297 1.44 -3.16 10.37
N TYR A 298 0.20 -2.70 10.19
CA TYR A 298 -0.32 -1.59 10.98
C TYR A 298 -0.44 -1.90 12.48
N GLN A 299 -0.72 -3.17 12.86
CA GLN A 299 -0.80 -3.58 14.26
C GLN A 299 0.58 -3.72 14.90
N ALA A 300 1.52 -4.31 14.17
CA ALA A 300 2.89 -4.51 14.64
C ALA A 300 3.61 -3.16 14.83
N ILE A 301 3.48 -2.24 13.87
CA ILE A 301 4.02 -0.87 13.96
C ILE A 301 3.36 -0.11 15.12
N ARG A 302 2.03 -0.19 15.29
CA ARG A 302 1.33 0.45 16.41
C ARG A 302 1.84 -0.05 17.76
N LYS A 303 1.97 -1.38 17.93
CA LYS A 303 2.52 -1.97 19.16
C LYS A 303 3.95 -1.51 19.43
N TYR A 304 4.76 -1.39 18.38
CA TYR A 304 6.12 -0.88 18.48
C TYR A 304 6.14 0.57 18.98
N ILE A 305 5.31 1.44 18.39
CA ILE A 305 5.14 2.84 18.78
C ILE A 305 4.74 2.96 20.26
N GLU A 306 3.74 2.18 20.68
CA GLU A 306 3.26 2.18 22.06
C GLU A 306 4.35 1.71 23.05
N LYS A 307 5.08 0.65 22.71
CA LYS A 307 6.16 0.09 23.55
C LYS A 307 7.33 1.05 23.71
N HIS A 308 7.71 1.76 22.65
CA HIS A 308 8.89 2.63 22.66
C HIS A 308 8.54 4.10 22.88
N GLY A 309 7.27 4.43 23.04
CA GLY A 309 6.82 5.79 23.30
C GLY A 309 7.16 6.74 22.16
N ALA A 310 7.02 6.34 20.91
CA ALA A 310 7.36 7.20 19.78
C ALA A 310 6.57 8.50 19.78
N SER A 311 7.20 9.59 19.40
CA SER A 311 6.58 10.92 19.30
C SER A 311 6.01 11.21 17.92
N LEU A 312 6.60 10.64 16.88
CA LEU A 312 6.20 10.81 15.48
C LEU A 312 6.30 9.49 14.73
N LEU A 313 5.28 9.18 13.95
CA LEU A 313 5.29 8.15 12.91
C LEU A 313 5.40 8.81 11.54
N VAL A 314 6.33 8.39 10.70
CA VAL A 314 6.48 8.84 9.31
C VAL A 314 6.22 7.66 8.38
N VAL A 315 5.27 7.80 7.44
CA VAL A 315 4.89 6.76 6.49
C VAL A 315 4.63 7.35 5.11
N GLY A 316 4.88 6.57 4.06
CA GLY A 316 4.42 6.89 2.73
C GLY A 316 2.90 6.86 2.64
N LYS A 317 2.30 7.70 1.80
CA LYS A 317 0.84 7.73 1.60
C LYS A 317 0.33 6.41 1.03
N THR A 318 1.07 5.81 0.11
CA THR A 318 0.80 4.51 -0.49
C THR A 318 2.03 3.63 -0.39
N GLY A 319 1.86 2.30 -0.40
CA GLY A 319 2.95 1.33 -0.25
C GLY A 319 3.25 0.58 -1.55
N VAL A 320 4.06 -0.48 -1.45
CA VAL A 320 4.56 -1.29 -2.57
C VAL A 320 3.45 -1.97 -3.40
N HIS A 321 2.29 -2.22 -2.82
CA HIS A 321 1.14 -2.84 -3.48
C HIS A 321 0.05 -1.83 -3.90
N ALA A 322 0.43 -0.57 -4.10
CA ALA A 322 -0.53 0.45 -4.52
C ALA A 322 -0.81 0.35 -6.02
N ASP A 323 -2.10 0.28 -6.37
CA ASP A 323 -2.57 0.40 -7.75
C ASP A 323 -2.74 1.87 -8.13
N ASP A 324 -2.71 2.15 -9.44
CA ASP A 324 -3.02 3.46 -9.99
C ASP A 324 -4.45 3.88 -9.59
N GLY A 325 -4.56 5.05 -8.94
CA GLY A 325 -5.84 5.57 -8.47
C GLY A 325 -6.15 5.31 -6.99
N LEU A 326 -5.29 4.57 -6.27
CA LEU A 326 -5.42 4.43 -4.82
C LEU A 326 -5.12 5.76 -4.13
N ASP A 327 -6.08 6.27 -3.35
CA ASP A 327 -5.94 7.57 -2.67
C ASP A 327 -5.09 7.49 -1.40
N ILE A 328 -5.09 6.35 -0.70
CA ILE A 328 -4.28 6.08 0.49
C ILE A 328 -4.10 4.58 0.69
N GLY A 329 -2.92 4.13 1.11
CA GLY A 329 -2.65 2.73 1.44
C GLY A 329 -3.40 2.26 2.69
N GLY A 330 -3.89 1.01 2.69
CA GLY A 330 -4.66 0.46 3.81
C GLY A 330 -3.92 0.45 5.15
N ASN A 331 -2.61 0.18 5.15
CA ASN A 331 -1.79 0.26 6.37
C ASN A 331 -1.67 1.71 6.86
N THR A 332 -1.45 2.67 5.96
CA THR A 332 -1.36 4.11 6.27
C THR A 332 -2.68 4.63 6.83
N GLU A 333 -3.81 4.23 6.24
CA GLU A 333 -5.14 4.60 6.74
C GLU A 333 -5.38 4.06 8.15
N ASN A 334 -5.09 2.78 8.41
CA ASN A 334 -5.24 2.18 9.73
C ASN A 334 -4.33 2.86 10.76
N LEU A 335 -3.07 3.12 10.42
CA LEU A 335 -2.13 3.82 11.29
C LEU A 335 -2.60 5.25 11.58
N LEU A 336 -3.06 5.99 10.57
CA LEU A 336 -3.64 7.32 10.76
C LEU A 336 -4.77 7.33 11.80
N ARG A 337 -5.60 6.31 11.83
CA ARG A 337 -6.70 6.18 12.81
C ARG A 337 -6.22 5.72 14.19
N MET A 338 -5.28 4.77 14.24
CA MET A 338 -5.02 3.97 15.44
C MET A 338 -3.84 4.43 16.28
N VAL A 339 -2.82 5.11 15.71
CA VAL A 339 -1.68 5.56 16.51
C VAL A 339 -2.04 6.77 17.37
N ALA A 340 -1.46 6.85 18.55
CA ALA A 340 -1.65 7.98 19.47
C ALA A 340 -0.64 9.11 19.25
N CYS A 341 0.56 8.79 18.73
CA CYS A 341 1.60 9.78 18.40
C CYS A 341 1.23 10.61 17.17
N HIS A 342 1.96 11.69 16.93
CA HIS A 342 1.85 12.45 15.69
C HIS A 342 2.13 11.56 14.47
N ILE A 343 1.58 11.91 13.32
CA ILE A 343 1.82 11.18 12.08
C ILE A 343 2.14 12.15 10.93
N TRP A 344 3.18 11.79 10.17
CA TRP A 344 3.56 12.44 8.92
C TRP A 344 3.28 11.49 7.77
N ILE A 345 2.48 11.92 6.81
CA ILE A 345 2.13 11.15 5.62
C ILE A 345 2.83 11.80 4.44
N GLY A 346 3.88 11.12 3.96
CA GLY A 346 4.76 11.60 2.90
C GLY A 346 4.25 11.28 1.50
N GLN A 347 4.46 12.23 0.59
CA GLN A 347 4.25 12.09 -0.86
C GLN A 347 5.57 11.95 -1.61
N GLY A 348 6.67 12.37 -0.97
CA GLY A 348 8.01 12.29 -1.53
C GLY A 348 8.40 10.86 -1.88
N GLU A 349 9.10 10.71 -2.99
CA GLU A 349 9.62 9.43 -3.45
C GLU A 349 11.15 9.48 -3.49
N PHE A 350 11.76 8.42 -3.01
CA PHE A 350 13.20 8.20 -3.14
C PHE A 350 13.42 6.77 -3.61
N VAL A 351 14.18 6.63 -4.69
CA VAL A 351 14.59 5.32 -5.20
C VAL A 351 16.06 5.16 -4.83
N PRO A 352 16.40 4.23 -3.93
CA PRO A 352 17.79 3.96 -3.60
C PRO A 352 18.61 3.60 -4.84
N PRO A 353 19.92 3.88 -4.87
CA PRO A 353 20.80 3.47 -5.96
C PRO A 353 20.67 1.96 -6.23
N MET A 354 20.67 1.60 -7.51
CA MET A 354 20.42 0.23 -7.95
C MET A 354 21.43 -0.78 -7.41
N ASP A 355 22.68 -0.38 -7.33
CA ASP A 355 23.78 -1.16 -6.77
C ASP A 355 23.58 -1.47 -5.29
N VAL A 356 23.12 -0.49 -4.50
CA VAL A 356 22.79 -0.67 -3.08
C VAL A 356 21.63 -1.66 -2.91
N VAL A 357 20.55 -1.50 -3.71
CA VAL A 357 19.42 -2.43 -3.66
C VAL A 357 19.85 -3.84 -4.06
N ALA A 358 20.66 -3.94 -5.12
CA ALA A 358 21.11 -5.23 -5.64
C ALA A 358 22.04 -5.98 -4.67
N GLU A 359 22.92 -5.28 -3.98
CA GLU A 359 23.84 -5.88 -3.00
C GLU A 359 23.05 -6.57 -1.85
N GLU A 360 21.94 -5.98 -1.43
CA GLU A 360 21.14 -6.47 -0.32
C GLU A 360 20.01 -7.44 -0.75
N THR A 361 19.55 -7.38 -2.00
CA THR A 361 18.36 -8.12 -2.45
C THR A 361 18.64 -9.22 -3.46
N ILE A 362 19.80 -9.24 -4.10
CA ILE A 362 20.14 -10.21 -5.14
C ILE A 362 21.27 -11.12 -4.68
N MET A 363 20.97 -12.41 -4.60
CA MET A 363 21.96 -13.46 -4.31
C MET A 363 22.48 -14.08 -5.61
N TRP A 364 23.70 -14.55 -5.59
CA TRP A 364 24.35 -15.26 -6.70
C TRP A 364 24.60 -16.71 -6.29
N SER A 365 24.44 -17.65 -7.24
CA SER A 365 24.98 -18.99 -7.01
C SER A 365 26.52 -18.96 -7.10
N ASP A 366 27.17 -19.88 -6.41
CA ASP A 366 28.64 -20.00 -6.42
C ASP A 366 29.18 -20.10 -7.85
N GLU A 367 28.51 -20.86 -8.72
CA GLU A 367 28.87 -21.01 -10.13
C GLU A 367 28.68 -19.71 -10.93
N ALA A 368 27.68 -18.88 -10.57
CA ALA A 368 27.47 -17.58 -11.21
C ALA A 368 28.55 -16.57 -10.79
N GLU A 369 28.91 -16.57 -9.51
CA GLU A 369 30.01 -15.73 -9.01
C GLU A 369 31.36 -16.11 -9.61
N GLU A 370 31.70 -17.41 -9.62
CA GLU A 370 32.91 -17.87 -10.29
C GLU A 370 32.97 -17.44 -11.75
N LYS A 371 31.83 -17.49 -12.45
CA LYS A 371 31.74 -17.13 -13.86
C LYS A 371 32.01 -15.65 -14.09
N ILE A 372 31.41 -14.77 -13.31
CA ILE A 372 31.68 -13.32 -13.36
C ILE A 372 33.13 -13.03 -13.00
N ASN A 373 33.68 -13.72 -12.01
CA ASN A 373 35.05 -13.52 -11.57
C ASN A 373 36.11 -13.98 -12.59
N ARG A 374 35.75 -14.83 -13.56
CA ARG A 374 36.61 -15.19 -14.71
C ARG A 374 36.71 -14.07 -15.75
N ALA A 375 35.81 -13.08 -15.72
CA ALA A 375 35.90 -11.94 -16.62
C ALA A 375 37.12 -11.07 -16.28
N PRO A 376 37.82 -10.48 -17.29
CA PRO A 376 38.90 -9.55 -17.05
C PRO A 376 38.50 -8.38 -16.13
N ASP A 377 39.38 -7.90 -15.26
CA ASP A 377 39.07 -6.91 -14.23
C ASP A 377 38.41 -5.64 -14.78
N PHE A 378 38.82 -5.18 -15.96
CA PHE A 378 38.24 -3.98 -16.59
C PHE A 378 36.82 -4.16 -17.12
N VAL A 379 36.34 -5.40 -17.32
CA VAL A 379 35.00 -5.71 -17.81
C VAL A 379 34.11 -6.22 -16.67
N ARG A 380 34.70 -6.80 -15.61
CA ARG A 380 33.97 -7.48 -14.54
C ARG A 380 32.90 -6.59 -13.89
N GLY A 381 33.22 -5.35 -13.59
CA GLY A 381 32.26 -4.40 -13.00
C GLY A 381 31.07 -4.11 -13.91
N ILE A 382 31.34 -3.91 -15.21
CA ILE A 382 30.29 -3.65 -16.21
C ILE A 382 29.42 -4.90 -16.39
N ALA A 383 30.03 -6.07 -16.48
CA ALA A 383 29.34 -7.34 -16.63
C ALA A 383 28.43 -7.62 -15.42
N ARG A 384 28.95 -7.44 -14.19
CA ARG A 384 28.19 -7.62 -12.94
C ARG A 384 26.99 -6.67 -12.89
N THR A 385 27.21 -5.40 -13.17
CA THR A 385 26.13 -4.38 -13.19
C THR A 385 25.06 -4.70 -14.23
N SER A 386 25.45 -5.17 -15.41
CA SER A 386 24.50 -5.52 -16.46
C SER A 386 23.67 -6.74 -16.11
N VAL A 387 24.28 -7.77 -15.50
CA VAL A 387 23.56 -8.96 -15.02
C VAL A 387 22.57 -8.56 -13.93
N ILE A 388 22.97 -7.72 -12.99
CA ILE A 388 22.11 -7.20 -11.92
C ILE A 388 20.92 -6.44 -12.50
N ARG A 389 21.15 -5.51 -13.44
CA ARG A 389 20.08 -4.75 -14.10
C ARG A 389 19.07 -5.64 -14.78
N GLN A 390 19.55 -6.65 -15.48
CA GLN A 390 18.68 -7.58 -16.18
C GLN A 390 17.90 -8.47 -15.20
N ALA A 391 18.53 -8.90 -14.10
CA ALA A 391 17.87 -9.65 -13.04
C ALA A 391 16.73 -8.82 -12.41
N GLN A 392 16.98 -7.57 -12.07
CA GLN A 392 15.97 -6.65 -11.52
C GLN A 392 14.83 -6.41 -12.51
N ALA A 393 15.15 -6.18 -13.80
CA ALA A 393 14.15 -5.95 -14.83
C ALA A 393 13.23 -7.18 -15.03
N GLN A 394 13.73 -8.40 -14.76
CA GLN A 394 12.97 -9.64 -14.84
C GLN A 394 12.41 -10.13 -13.50
N GLY A 395 12.65 -9.38 -12.41
CA GLY A 395 12.17 -9.72 -11.06
C GLY A 395 12.92 -10.90 -10.42
N HIS A 396 14.13 -11.24 -10.90
CA HIS A 396 14.96 -12.28 -10.29
C HIS A 396 15.72 -11.74 -9.08
N THR A 397 15.65 -12.46 -7.97
CA THR A 397 16.43 -12.22 -6.74
C THR A 397 17.53 -13.26 -6.54
N PHE A 398 17.67 -14.22 -7.44
CA PHE A 398 18.72 -15.24 -7.44
C PHE A 398 19.30 -15.41 -8.84
N ILE A 399 20.60 -15.14 -8.98
CA ILE A 399 21.33 -15.19 -10.25
C ILE A 399 22.02 -16.55 -10.36
N THR A 400 21.63 -17.33 -11.36
CA THR A 400 22.29 -18.59 -11.72
C THR A 400 23.35 -18.40 -12.81
N SER A 401 24.27 -19.36 -12.95
CA SER A 401 25.29 -19.33 -14.02
C SER A 401 24.68 -19.28 -15.42
N ARG A 402 23.51 -19.94 -15.61
CA ARG A 402 22.75 -19.89 -16.86
C ARG A 402 22.24 -18.48 -17.17
N PHE A 403 21.75 -17.78 -16.14
CA PHE A 403 21.29 -16.39 -16.30
C PHE A 403 22.44 -15.46 -16.70
N VAL A 404 23.62 -15.65 -16.09
CA VAL A 404 24.84 -14.93 -16.49
C VAL A 404 25.16 -15.14 -17.97
N ASP A 405 25.07 -16.40 -18.47
CA ASP A 405 25.32 -16.70 -19.89
C ASP A 405 24.35 -15.97 -20.82
N GLN A 406 23.07 -15.97 -20.48
CA GLN A 406 22.05 -15.29 -21.28
C GLN A 406 22.33 -13.80 -21.41
N VAL A 407 22.65 -13.14 -20.31
CA VAL A 407 22.96 -11.70 -20.31
C VAL A 407 24.27 -11.40 -21.05
N MET A 408 25.30 -12.21 -20.82
CA MET A 408 26.60 -12.03 -21.48
C MET A 408 26.50 -12.27 -23.00
N ALA A 409 25.73 -13.25 -23.45
CA ALA A 409 25.48 -13.48 -24.86
C ALA A 409 24.76 -12.32 -25.54
N ALA A 410 23.81 -11.67 -24.85
CA ALA A 410 23.13 -10.48 -25.34
C ALA A 410 24.01 -9.22 -25.42
N MET A 411 25.13 -9.20 -24.68
CA MET A 411 26.08 -8.06 -24.66
C MET A 411 27.19 -8.16 -25.70
N MET A 412 27.43 -9.33 -26.31
CA MET A 412 28.50 -9.47 -27.29
C MET A 412 28.11 -8.87 -28.65
N PRO A 413 28.96 -8.02 -29.27
CA PRO A 413 28.73 -7.51 -30.63
C PRO A 413 28.83 -8.66 -31.63
N GLY A 414 27.72 -9.07 -32.19
CA GLY A 414 27.65 -10.17 -33.20
C GLY A 414 26.66 -11.28 -32.83
N GLY A 415 26.14 -11.32 -31.62
CA GLY A 415 24.93 -12.06 -31.28
C GLY A 415 23.75 -11.32 -31.88
N GLY A 416 23.24 -11.82 -33.00
CA GLY A 416 22.09 -11.25 -33.68
C GLY A 416 20.98 -11.06 -32.65
N SER A 417 20.36 -9.92 -32.71
CA SER A 417 19.14 -9.60 -31.97
C SER A 417 18.00 -10.49 -32.47
N ASP A 418 17.99 -11.76 -32.05
CA ASP A 418 16.74 -12.47 -31.96
C ASP A 418 16.00 -11.92 -30.73
N SER A 419 15.36 -10.76 -30.95
CA SER A 419 14.31 -10.22 -30.07
C SER A 419 13.07 -11.15 -30.01
N ASP A 420 13.20 -12.35 -30.49
CA ASP A 420 12.23 -13.45 -30.40
C ASP A 420 12.54 -14.47 -29.29
N ALA A 421 13.64 -14.32 -28.54
CA ALA A 421 13.97 -15.23 -27.43
C ALA A 421 13.09 -15.05 -26.18
N SER A 422 12.19 -14.05 -26.14
CA SER A 422 11.17 -13.91 -25.10
C SER A 422 9.84 -14.58 -25.45
N ARG A 423 9.73 -15.16 -26.63
CA ARG A 423 8.75 -16.17 -27.01
C ARG A 423 9.51 -17.40 -27.49
N GLN A 424 10.11 -18.16 -26.58
CA GLN A 424 10.19 -19.57 -26.79
C GLN A 424 8.75 -20.09 -26.72
N THR A 425 8.01 -19.95 -27.81
CA THR A 425 7.08 -20.96 -28.24
C THR A 425 7.94 -22.21 -28.31
N PHE A 426 7.88 -23.04 -27.26
CA PHE A 426 8.43 -24.39 -27.35
C PHE A 426 7.79 -24.99 -28.58
N GLU A 427 8.59 -25.29 -29.62
CA GLU A 427 8.07 -26.04 -30.76
C GLU A 427 7.35 -27.24 -30.18
N ARG A 428 6.05 -27.35 -30.48
CA ARG A 428 5.26 -28.48 -30.01
C ARG A 428 5.91 -29.74 -30.60
N LEU A 429 6.24 -30.67 -29.71
CA LEU A 429 6.79 -31.93 -30.14
C LEU A 429 5.71 -32.69 -30.94
N ASP A 430 6.13 -33.49 -31.92
CA ASP A 430 5.24 -34.43 -32.55
C ASP A 430 4.77 -35.47 -31.54
N TRP A 431 3.58 -35.99 -31.72
CA TRP A 431 2.95 -36.94 -30.83
C TRP A 431 2.69 -38.24 -31.57
N SER A 432 3.01 -39.38 -30.95
CA SER A 432 2.56 -40.66 -31.46
C SER A 432 1.03 -40.77 -31.40
N ASP A 433 0.45 -41.55 -32.29
CA ASP A 433 -1.01 -41.73 -32.33
C ASP A 433 -1.55 -42.36 -31.02
N GLU A 434 -0.76 -43.24 -30.40
CA GLU A 434 -1.08 -43.86 -29.11
C GLU A 434 -1.05 -42.86 -27.98
N ALA A 435 -0.04 -41.99 -27.90
CA ALA A 435 0.04 -40.95 -26.88
C ALA A 435 -1.10 -39.94 -27.02
N ARG A 436 -1.46 -39.57 -28.24
CA ARG A 436 -2.57 -38.66 -28.55
C ARG A 436 -3.91 -39.28 -28.18
N ALA A 437 -4.13 -40.57 -28.46
CA ALA A 437 -5.32 -41.28 -28.06
C ALA A 437 -5.47 -41.36 -26.53
N LEU A 438 -4.38 -41.60 -25.81
CA LEU A 438 -4.37 -41.65 -24.34
C LEU A 438 -4.81 -40.31 -23.70
N VAL A 439 -4.27 -39.20 -24.17
CA VAL A 439 -4.65 -37.87 -23.64
C VAL A 439 -6.09 -37.55 -23.96
N GLN A 440 -6.63 -38.00 -25.07
CA GLN A 440 -8.04 -37.79 -25.44
C GLN A 440 -9.04 -38.56 -24.57
N THR A 441 -8.60 -39.56 -23.80
CA THR A 441 -9.47 -40.25 -22.84
C THR A 441 -9.86 -39.36 -21.65
N VAL A 442 -9.14 -38.25 -21.43
CA VAL A 442 -9.40 -37.28 -20.37
C VAL A 442 -10.56 -36.37 -20.79
N GLY A 443 -11.69 -36.44 -20.11
CA GLY A 443 -12.91 -35.69 -20.44
C GLY A 443 -12.80 -34.17 -20.21
N ASP A 444 -12.05 -33.72 -19.21
CA ASP A 444 -11.84 -32.32 -18.88
C ASP A 444 -10.80 -31.68 -19.79
N GLU A 445 -11.15 -30.59 -20.49
CA GLU A 445 -10.30 -29.92 -21.47
C GLU A 445 -9.05 -29.29 -20.84
N THR A 446 -9.21 -28.63 -19.68
CA THR A 446 -8.10 -27.99 -18.94
C THR A 446 -7.11 -29.02 -18.44
N LEU A 447 -7.62 -30.14 -17.93
CA LEU A 447 -6.81 -31.26 -17.46
C LEU A 447 -6.07 -31.93 -18.61
N ARG A 448 -6.73 -32.08 -19.77
CA ARG A 448 -6.16 -32.62 -21.00
C ARG A 448 -4.99 -31.79 -21.51
N GLU A 449 -5.15 -30.47 -21.57
CA GLU A 449 -4.07 -29.53 -21.93
C GLU A 449 -2.89 -29.61 -20.97
N ASN A 450 -3.16 -29.70 -19.68
CA ASN A 450 -2.14 -29.77 -18.64
C ASN A 450 -1.32 -31.08 -18.76
N ILE A 451 -1.99 -32.22 -18.96
CA ILE A 451 -1.31 -33.51 -19.21
C ILE A 451 -0.46 -33.43 -20.48
N GLY A 452 -0.99 -32.81 -21.53
CA GLY A 452 -0.27 -32.60 -22.76
C GLY A 452 1.04 -31.85 -22.57
N LEU A 453 1.00 -30.72 -21.85
CA LEU A 453 2.20 -29.93 -21.54
C LEU A 453 3.22 -30.72 -20.68
N ARG A 454 2.74 -31.50 -19.72
CA ARG A 454 3.60 -32.34 -18.86
C ARG A 454 4.25 -33.49 -19.63
N ALA A 455 3.51 -34.12 -20.52
CA ALA A 455 4.03 -35.17 -21.40
C ALA A 455 5.10 -34.64 -22.36
N GLU A 456 4.89 -33.47 -22.97
CA GLU A 456 5.90 -32.81 -23.79
C GLU A 456 7.16 -32.47 -22.99
N LYS A 457 7.00 -31.96 -21.75
CA LYS A 457 8.13 -31.69 -20.86
C LYS A 457 8.89 -32.96 -20.50
N SER A 458 8.18 -34.08 -20.25
CA SER A 458 8.80 -35.38 -20.01
C SER A 458 9.59 -35.87 -21.23
N ALA A 459 9.01 -35.76 -22.42
CA ALA A 459 9.69 -36.15 -23.67
C ALA A 459 10.96 -35.33 -23.92
N ARG A 460 10.92 -34.01 -23.67
CA ARG A 460 12.11 -33.13 -23.78
C ARG A 460 13.20 -33.49 -22.78
N ARG A 461 12.80 -33.84 -21.55
CA ARG A 461 13.75 -34.28 -20.50
C ARG A 461 14.47 -35.57 -20.93
N ASP A 462 13.74 -36.48 -21.58
CA ASP A 462 14.25 -37.75 -22.03
C ASP A 462 14.91 -37.66 -23.45
N ALA A 463 15.12 -36.40 -23.94
CA ALA A 463 15.69 -36.08 -25.25
C ALA A 463 14.93 -36.72 -26.43
N SER A 464 13.63 -37.01 -26.29
CA SER A 464 12.78 -37.55 -27.32
C SER A 464 12.24 -36.46 -28.24
N ALA A 465 12.32 -36.64 -29.54
CA ALA A 465 11.73 -35.75 -30.54
C ALA A 465 10.21 -35.92 -30.68
N VAL A 466 9.65 -37.00 -30.11
CA VAL A 466 8.23 -37.36 -30.21
C VAL A 466 7.70 -37.70 -28.83
N VAL A 467 6.51 -37.25 -28.50
CA VAL A 467 5.81 -37.65 -27.28
C VAL A 467 5.23 -39.04 -27.46
N LEU A 468 5.74 -40.01 -26.70
CA LEU A 468 5.31 -41.39 -26.68
C LEU A 468 4.32 -41.66 -25.54
N SER A 469 3.63 -42.81 -25.57
CA SER A 469 2.72 -43.24 -24.50
C SER A 469 3.37 -43.24 -23.11
N ASP A 470 4.65 -43.64 -23.03
CA ASP A 470 5.41 -43.67 -21.77
C ASP A 470 5.60 -42.28 -21.14
N HIS A 471 5.54 -41.21 -21.93
CA HIS A 471 5.57 -39.84 -21.43
C HIS A 471 4.21 -39.37 -20.92
N VAL A 472 3.10 -40.05 -21.26
CA VAL A 472 1.71 -39.69 -20.89
C VAL A 472 1.21 -40.54 -19.73
N LEU A 473 1.49 -41.84 -19.73
CA LEU A 473 0.97 -42.82 -18.76
C LEU A 473 1.18 -42.41 -17.29
N PRO A 474 2.36 -41.91 -16.85
CA PRO A 474 2.56 -41.54 -15.46
C PRO A 474 1.58 -40.48 -14.97
N PHE A 475 1.10 -39.63 -15.87
CA PHE A 475 0.17 -38.56 -15.53
C PHE A 475 -1.30 -38.97 -15.60
N LEU A 476 -1.62 -40.07 -16.32
CA LEU A 476 -2.95 -40.68 -16.34
C LEU A 476 -3.17 -41.61 -15.15
N ASP A 477 -2.14 -42.28 -14.65
CA ASP A 477 -2.22 -43.13 -13.45
C ASP A 477 -2.50 -42.30 -12.19
N GLU A 478 -2.16 -40.99 -12.22
CA GLU A 478 -2.44 -40.04 -11.16
C GLU A 478 -3.92 -39.55 -11.13
N ILE A 479 -4.71 -39.89 -12.17
CA ILE A 479 -6.10 -39.43 -12.34
C ILE A 479 -7.04 -40.61 -12.32
N ASP A 480 -8.04 -40.59 -11.44
CA ASP A 480 -9.13 -41.55 -11.50
C ASP A 480 -10.10 -41.20 -12.64
N LEU A 481 -9.88 -41.77 -13.81
CA LEU A 481 -10.70 -41.54 -15.01
C LEU A 481 -12.14 -42.10 -14.89
N ARG A 482 -12.49 -42.72 -13.76
CA ARG A 482 -13.83 -43.33 -13.54
C ARG A 482 -14.82 -42.37 -12.89
N ALA A 483 -14.37 -41.21 -12.41
CA ALA A 483 -15.28 -40.21 -11.88
C ALA A 483 -16.03 -39.51 -13.03
N PRO A 484 -17.38 -39.59 -13.11
CA PRO A 484 -18.12 -38.91 -14.16
C PRO A 484 -17.95 -37.40 -14.03
N THR A 485 -17.61 -36.73 -15.13
CA THR A 485 -17.65 -35.27 -15.20
C THR A 485 -19.06 -34.79 -14.83
N PRO A 486 -19.26 -33.95 -13.84
CA PRO A 486 -20.59 -33.46 -13.50
C PRO A 486 -21.21 -32.72 -14.68
N LEU A 487 -22.41 -33.12 -15.10
CA LEU A 487 -23.12 -32.42 -16.16
C LEU A 487 -23.33 -30.94 -15.79
N PRO A 488 -23.20 -30.01 -16.73
CA PRO A 488 -23.44 -28.61 -16.47
C PRO A 488 -24.90 -28.40 -16.03
N VAL A 489 -25.10 -27.72 -14.91
CA VAL A 489 -26.42 -27.41 -14.38
C VAL A 489 -26.90 -26.10 -14.98
N THR A 490 -28.13 -26.08 -15.48
CA THR A 490 -28.75 -24.91 -16.10
C THR A 490 -29.45 -24.06 -15.07
N TRP A 491 -29.08 -22.80 -14.97
CA TRP A 491 -29.75 -21.83 -14.07
C TRP A 491 -30.90 -21.13 -14.77
N LYS A 492 -32.10 -21.23 -14.19
CA LYS A 492 -33.23 -20.41 -14.62
C LYS A 492 -33.10 -18.97 -14.13
N ALA A 493 -33.73 -18.05 -14.86
CA ALA A 493 -33.60 -16.61 -14.60
C ALA A 493 -33.97 -16.20 -13.16
N ALA A 494 -35.00 -16.83 -12.59
CA ALA A 494 -35.45 -16.58 -11.21
C ALA A 494 -34.40 -17.01 -10.18
N SER A 495 -33.80 -18.18 -10.35
CA SER A 495 -32.74 -18.71 -9.47
C SER A 495 -31.44 -17.90 -9.61
N LEU A 496 -31.12 -17.46 -10.83
CA LEU A 496 -29.98 -16.59 -11.07
C LEU A 496 -30.16 -15.22 -10.40
N ALA A 497 -31.34 -14.62 -10.47
CA ALA A 497 -31.65 -13.36 -9.79
C ALA A 497 -31.54 -13.49 -8.26
N ARG A 498 -31.88 -14.67 -7.72
CA ARG A 498 -31.72 -14.97 -6.28
C ARG A 498 -30.23 -15.06 -5.90
N LEU A 499 -29.42 -15.71 -6.71
CA LEU A 499 -27.96 -15.77 -6.52
C LEU A 499 -27.32 -14.37 -6.55
N GLN A 500 -27.79 -13.48 -7.39
CA GLN A 500 -27.29 -12.10 -7.45
C GLN A 500 -27.55 -11.28 -6.17
N ARG A 501 -28.53 -11.67 -5.34
CA ARG A 501 -28.78 -11.03 -4.04
C ARG A 501 -27.82 -11.48 -2.95
N VAL A 502 -27.04 -12.53 -3.19
CA VAL A 502 -26.00 -12.99 -2.28
C VAL A 502 -24.80 -12.01 -2.36
N PRO A 503 -24.25 -11.58 -1.21
CA PRO A 503 -23.06 -10.74 -1.22
C PRO A 503 -21.94 -11.34 -2.07
N GLU A 504 -21.23 -10.52 -2.81
CA GLU A 504 -20.24 -10.93 -3.83
C GLU A 504 -19.21 -11.91 -3.28
N ALA A 505 -18.73 -11.67 -2.07
CA ALA A 505 -17.75 -12.52 -1.38
C ALA A 505 -18.19 -13.98 -1.17
N PHE A 506 -19.52 -14.24 -1.14
CA PHE A 506 -20.08 -15.58 -0.90
C PHE A 506 -20.76 -16.19 -2.13
N ARG A 507 -20.89 -15.43 -3.22
CA ARG A 507 -21.69 -15.82 -4.38
C ARG A 507 -21.16 -17.08 -5.06
N ALA A 508 -19.83 -17.21 -5.18
CA ALA A 508 -19.21 -18.39 -5.78
C ALA A 508 -19.46 -19.65 -4.95
N THR A 509 -19.30 -19.57 -3.64
CA THR A 509 -19.52 -20.69 -2.70
C THR A 509 -20.98 -21.12 -2.68
N VAL A 510 -21.92 -20.15 -2.64
CA VAL A 510 -23.36 -20.45 -2.70
C VAL A 510 -23.75 -21.07 -4.04
N LYS A 511 -23.19 -20.56 -5.14
CA LYS A 511 -23.42 -21.12 -6.48
C LYS A 511 -23.03 -22.59 -6.52
N GLN A 512 -21.81 -22.91 -6.08
CA GLN A 512 -21.31 -24.28 -6.06
C GLN A 512 -22.16 -25.19 -5.18
N SER A 513 -22.48 -24.77 -3.95
CA SER A 513 -23.34 -25.56 -3.03
C SER A 513 -24.72 -25.83 -3.61
N VAL A 514 -25.33 -24.86 -4.30
CA VAL A 514 -26.63 -25.02 -4.97
C VAL A 514 -26.55 -26.00 -6.12
N GLU A 515 -25.52 -25.90 -6.95
CA GLU A 515 -25.30 -26.83 -8.07
C GLU A 515 -25.07 -28.27 -7.59
N ASP A 516 -24.28 -28.45 -6.54
CA ASP A 516 -23.97 -29.75 -5.95
C ASP A 516 -25.24 -30.38 -5.32
N TYR A 517 -26.05 -29.57 -4.63
CA TYR A 517 -27.32 -30.01 -4.09
C TYR A 517 -28.27 -30.52 -5.20
N VAL A 518 -28.40 -29.74 -6.28
CA VAL A 518 -29.30 -30.09 -7.42
C VAL A 518 -28.82 -31.36 -8.13
N ARG A 519 -27.49 -31.51 -8.32
CA ARG A 519 -26.91 -32.74 -8.87
C ARG A 519 -27.13 -33.96 -7.97
N ALA A 520 -27.01 -33.79 -6.66
CA ALA A 520 -27.25 -34.87 -5.70
C ALA A 520 -28.73 -35.37 -5.73
N HIS A 521 -29.64 -34.51 -6.16
CA HIS A 521 -31.05 -34.85 -6.35
C HIS A 521 -31.41 -35.28 -7.78
N GLY A 522 -30.38 -35.52 -8.62
CA GLY A 522 -30.53 -36.07 -9.99
C GLY A 522 -31.12 -35.08 -11.00
N ALA A 523 -31.10 -33.78 -10.71
CA ALA A 523 -31.57 -32.74 -11.60
C ALA A 523 -30.44 -32.01 -12.32
N ASP A 524 -30.72 -31.48 -13.51
CA ASP A 524 -29.83 -30.71 -14.36
C ASP A 524 -30.24 -29.24 -14.49
N THR A 525 -31.29 -28.84 -13.80
CA THR A 525 -31.86 -27.48 -13.88
C THR A 525 -32.23 -26.96 -12.51
N ILE A 526 -31.82 -25.75 -12.22
CA ILE A 526 -32.09 -25.05 -10.95
C ILE A 526 -33.33 -24.19 -11.14
N ASP A 527 -34.47 -24.73 -10.72
CA ASP A 527 -35.78 -24.07 -10.84
C ASP A 527 -36.75 -24.52 -9.71
N GLY A 528 -37.76 -23.70 -9.43
CA GLY A 528 -38.89 -24.02 -8.54
C GLY A 528 -38.48 -24.36 -7.10
N ASP A 529 -39.20 -25.32 -6.50
CA ASP A 529 -39.02 -25.74 -5.12
C ASP A 529 -37.61 -26.32 -4.85
N LEU A 530 -37.06 -27.06 -5.83
CA LEU A 530 -35.73 -27.62 -5.72
C LEU A 530 -34.63 -26.52 -5.60
N ALA A 531 -34.80 -25.40 -6.29
CA ALA A 531 -33.93 -24.25 -6.13
C ALA A 531 -34.07 -23.64 -4.73
N GLU A 532 -35.25 -23.60 -4.19
CA GLU A 532 -35.53 -23.06 -2.85
C GLU A 532 -34.83 -23.90 -1.78
N ASP A 533 -35.01 -25.24 -1.84
CA ASP A 533 -34.34 -26.17 -0.93
C ASP A 533 -32.82 -26.13 -1.04
N ALA A 534 -32.28 -26.01 -2.26
CA ALA A 534 -30.86 -25.90 -2.50
C ALA A 534 -30.24 -24.62 -1.89
N PHE A 535 -30.93 -23.47 -1.99
CA PHE A 535 -30.49 -22.24 -1.34
C PHE A 535 -30.59 -22.30 0.19
N VAL A 536 -31.60 -23.01 0.74
CA VAL A 536 -31.72 -23.24 2.19
C VAL A 536 -30.57 -24.12 2.67
N ALA A 537 -30.26 -25.22 1.99
CA ALA A 537 -29.17 -26.12 2.31
C ALA A 537 -27.79 -25.40 2.24
N ALA A 538 -27.58 -24.60 1.19
CA ALA A 538 -26.34 -23.79 1.06
C ALA A 538 -26.19 -22.81 2.22
N ARG A 539 -27.28 -22.21 2.70
CA ARG A 539 -27.26 -21.30 3.85
C ARG A 539 -26.94 -22.01 5.17
N GLN A 540 -27.50 -23.21 5.38
CA GLN A 540 -27.25 -24.01 6.58
C GLN A 540 -25.81 -24.49 6.65
N ASN A 541 -25.20 -24.85 5.51
CA ASN A 541 -23.80 -25.25 5.45
C ASN A 541 -22.82 -24.09 5.71
N MET A 542 -23.26 -22.83 5.50
CA MET A 542 -22.42 -21.65 5.75
C MET A 542 -22.54 -21.08 7.16
N CYS A 543 -23.61 -21.43 7.90
CA CYS A 543 -23.82 -21.08 9.30
C CYS A 543 -24.29 -22.31 10.06
N PRO A 544 -23.41 -23.18 10.57
CA PRO A 544 -23.82 -24.19 11.51
C PRO A 544 -24.28 -23.48 12.79
N VAL A 545 -25.61 -23.38 12.97
CA VAL A 545 -26.19 -22.97 14.25
C VAL A 545 -26.08 -24.18 15.15
N ASP A 546 -25.22 -24.09 16.17
CA ASP A 546 -25.22 -25.03 17.27
C ASP A 546 -26.61 -25.06 17.91
N HIS A 547 -27.31 -26.14 17.70
CA HIS A 547 -28.45 -26.50 18.51
C HIS A 547 -27.93 -27.23 19.74
N ALA A 548 -27.78 -26.49 20.84
CA ALA A 548 -27.73 -27.02 22.18
C ALA A 548 -28.91 -26.45 22.95
#